data_32c509a2de148c37220ac28f2e33daea
#
_entry.id   32c509a2de148c37220ac28f2e33daea
#
_cell.length_a   1.000
_cell.length_b   1.000
_cell.length_c   1.000
_cell.angle_alpha   90.00
_cell.angle_beta   90.00
_cell.angle_gamma   90.00
#
_symmetry.space_group_name_H-M   'P 1'
#
loop_
_entity.id
_entity.type
_entity.pdbx_description
1 polymer ?
#
loop_
_entity_poly.entity_id
_entity_poly.type
_entity_poly.pdbx_seq_one_letter_code
_entity_poly.pdbx_strand_id
1 'polypeptide(L)'
;MEKEVISQLSALAHERRLAVFRLLMRRYPDAIAAGEIAQILELPASSLSTCLAHLRQARLVTQNRDGTSLQYTADAGSASQLVGYLSSDCCRGRPEQCLSFSAPMEANMSQRKHNVLFLCSGNSARSIFAETLLRAEAGDRFDVYSAGTRPQSELNPYAVDLLASKGFDTSSLKAKNVNEFRGEDAPGMDFVFTVCDSAANEECPPWPGQPMNGHWGQPDPVKAEGTDAEKRLAFQQVYGALRNRVRAFAALPFETLDRASLQNSIDDIAKTKD
;
A
#
# COMPACT_ATOMS: atom_id res chain seq x y z
N MET A 1 15.55 18.54 -18.29
CA MET A 1 14.45 17.58 -18.46
C MET A 1 14.92 16.33 -19.20
N GLU A 2 15.27 16.36 -20.49
CA GLU A 2 15.68 15.16 -21.28
C GLU A 2 16.88 14.39 -20.66
N LYS A 3 17.94 15.08 -20.25
CA LYS A 3 19.10 14.45 -19.59
C LYS A 3 18.73 13.76 -18.27
N GLU A 4 17.77 14.29 -17.56
CA GLU A 4 17.27 13.72 -16.31
C GLU A 4 16.47 12.45 -16.57
N VAL A 5 15.58 12.48 -17.56
CA VAL A 5 14.82 11.30 -18.02
C VAL A 5 15.74 10.18 -18.48
N ILE A 6 16.78 10.50 -19.26
CA ILE A 6 17.78 9.51 -19.69
C ILE A 6 18.48 8.90 -18.48
N SER A 7 18.85 9.72 -17.47
CA SER A 7 19.46 9.25 -16.24
C SER A 7 18.53 8.31 -15.46
N GLN A 8 17.25 8.66 -15.35
CA GLN A 8 16.23 7.85 -14.66
C GLN A 8 16.00 6.51 -15.38
N LEU A 9 15.82 6.52 -16.69
CA LEU A 9 15.68 5.31 -17.50
C LEU A 9 16.92 4.42 -17.37
N SER A 10 18.13 5.00 -17.49
CA SER A 10 19.37 4.27 -17.31
C SER A 10 19.51 3.67 -15.91
N ALA A 11 19.07 4.38 -14.87
CA ALA A 11 19.08 3.87 -13.51
C ALA A 11 18.12 2.68 -13.34
N LEU A 12 16.94 2.70 -13.95
CA LEU A 12 15.96 1.62 -13.89
C LEU A 12 16.30 0.43 -14.82
N ALA A 13 17.08 0.63 -15.86
CA ALA A 13 17.46 -0.40 -16.82
C ALA A 13 18.48 -1.40 -16.25
N HIS A 14 18.20 -1.94 -15.05
CA HIS A 14 19.01 -2.97 -14.41
C HIS A 14 18.16 -3.71 -13.37
N GLU A 15 18.14 -5.02 -13.42
CA GLU A 15 17.28 -5.90 -12.62
C GLU A 15 17.28 -5.54 -11.12
N ARG A 16 18.46 -5.51 -10.48
CA ARG A 16 18.58 -5.24 -9.05
C ARG A 16 18.14 -3.81 -8.69
N ARG A 17 18.44 -2.82 -9.51
CA ARG A 17 18.02 -1.43 -9.27
C ARG A 17 16.51 -1.27 -9.42
N LEU A 18 15.94 -1.93 -10.42
CA LEU A 18 14.49 -1.97 -10.58
C LEU A 18 13.80 -2.68 -9.40
N ALA A 19 14.36 -3.79 -8.91
CA ALA A 19 13.84 -4.49 -7.73
C ALA A 19 13.86 -3.60 -6.47
N VAL A 20 14.98 -2.90 -6.23
CA VAL A 20 15.08 -1.93 -5.12
C VAL A 20 14.04 -0.82 -5.25
N PHE A 21 13.93 -0.22 -6.43
CA PHE A 21 12.96 0.86 -6.67
C PHE A 21 11.52 0.38 -6.48
N ARG A 22 11.15 -0.79 -7.03
CA ARG A 22 9.82 -1.38 -6.86
C ARG A 22 9.48 -1.69 -5.40
N LEU A 23 10.45 -2.17 -4.61
CA LEU A 23 10.26 -2.38 -3.18
C LEU A 23 9.94 -1.06 -2.47
N LEU A 24 10.73 -0.02 -2.73
CA LEU A 24 10.51 1.30 -2.12
C LEU A 24 9.17 1.92 -2.54
N MET A 25 8.74 1.73 -3.79
CA MET A 25 7.42 2.19 -4.25
C MET A 25 6.27 1.43 -3.56
N ARG A 26 6.40 0.13 -3.33
CA ARG A 26 5.36 -0.65 -2.62
C ARG A 26 5.21 -0.24 -1.14
N ARG A 27 6.30 0.24 -0.56
CA ARG A 27 6.36 0.69 0.84
C ARG A 27 6.11 2.20 0.98
N TYR A 28 5.98 2.91 -0.14
CA TYR A 28 5.74 4.35 -0.09
C TYR A 28 4.45 4.67 0.70
N PRO A 29 4.44 5.67 1.59
CA PRO A 29 5.49 6.65 1.84
C PRO A 29 6.55 6.26 2.88
N ASP A 30 6.53 5.05 3.42
CA ASP A 30 7.43 4.61 4.48
C ASP A 30 8.89 4.57 4.00
N ALA A 31 9.80 4.93 4.90
CA ALA A 31 11.23 4.81 4.68
C ALA A 31 11.73 3.43 5.15
N ILE A 32 12.64 2.82 4.40
CA ILE A 32 13.21 1.50 4.69
C ILE A 32 14.70 1.62 4.96
N ALA A 33 15.17 0.97 6.02
CA ALA A 33 16.60 0.90 6.33
C ALA A 33 17.37 0.08 5.28
N ALA A 34 18.62 0.49 4.96
CA ALA A 34 19.44 -0.24 4.00
C ALA A 34 19.61 -1.73 4.35
N GLY A 35 19.76 -2.06 5.64
CA GLY A 35 19.85 -3.46 6.10
C GLY A 35 18.58 -4.25 5.83
N GLU A 36 17.42 -3.66 6.02
CA GLU A 36 16.12 -4.27 5.73
C GLU A 36 15.94 -4.50 4.21
N ILE A 37 16.29 -3.53 3.37
CA ILE A 37 16.26 -3.68 1.90
C ILE A 37 17.17 -4.85 1.47
N ALA A 38 18.38 -4.93 2.04
CA ALA A 38 19.34 -5.99 1.75
C ALA A 38 18.77 -7.38 2.09
N GLN A 39 18.11 -7.49 3.23
CA GLN A 39 17.50 -8.73 3.71
C GLN A 39 16.30 -9.15 2.84
N ILE A 40 15.40 -8.21 2.51
CA ILE A 40 14.19 -8.49 1.71
C ILE A 40 14.55 -8.95 0.31
N LEU A 41 15.56 -8.31 -0.31
CA LEU A 41 15.95 -8.58 -1.70
C LEU A 41 17.12 -9.57 -1.80
N GLU A 42 17.59 -10.11 -0.68
CA GLU A 42 18.71 -11.04 -0.61
C GLU A 42 19.97 -10.51 -1.33
N LEU A 43 20.23 -9.20 -1.19
CA LEU A 43 21.35 -8.54 -1.85
C LEU A 43 22.54 -8.33 -0.90
N PRO A 44 23.78 -8.58 -1.36
CA PRO A 44 24.98 -8.17 -0.60
C PRO A 44 24.98 -6.65 -0.35
N ALA A 45 25.42 -6.22 0.83
CA ALA A 45 25.41 -4.81 1.23
C ALA A 45 26.16 -3.89 0.23
N SER A 46 27.28 -4.35 -0.34
CA SER A 46 28.04 -3.63 -1.36
C SER A 46 27.24 -3.42 -2.65
N SER A 47 26.56 -4.46 -3.11
CA SER A 47 25.69 -4.40 -4.30
C SER A 47 24.52 -3.45 -4.08
N LEU A 48 23.86 -3.54 -2.92
CA LEU A 48 22.77 -2.64 -2.56
C LEU A 48 23.23 -1.18 -2.49
N SER A 49 24.39 -0.90 -1.85
CA SER A 49 24.95 0.45 -1.76
C SER A 49 25.14 1.06 -3.15
N THR A 50 25.66 0.28 -4.11
CA THR A 50 25.83 0.72 -5.48
C THR A 50 24.46 0.97 -6.16
N CYS A 51 23.49 0.11 -5.97
CA CYS A 51 22.14 0.30 -6.51
C CYS A 51 21.48 1.59 -5.98
N LEU A 52 21.53 1.80 -4.67
CA LEU A 52 20.98 2.99 -4.02
C LEU A 52 21.69 4.28 -4.46
N ALA A 53 23.02 4.24 -4.64
CA ALA A 53 23.77 5.39 -5.16
C ALA A 53 23.30 5.81 -6.56
N HIS A 54 23.12 4.86 -7.49
CA HIS A 54 22.61 5.14 -8.84
C HIS A 54 21.18 5.69 -8.83
N LEU A 55 20.29 5.08 -8.03
CA LEU A 55 18.89 5.53 -7.94
C LEU A 55 18.78 6.94 -7.33
N ARG A 56 19.63 7.25 -6.33
CA ARG A 56 19.71 8.60 -5.74
C ARG A 56 20.25 9.62 -6.73
N GLN A 57 21.31 9.28 -7.47
CA GLN A 57 21.86 10.16 -8.50
C GLN A 57 20.83 10.49 -9.58
N ALA A 58 19.96 9.52 -9.91
CA ALA A 58 18.83 9.68 -10.83
C ALA A 58 17.62 10.37 -10.19
N ARG A 59 17.66 10.76 -8.91
CA ARG A 59 16.57 11.36 -8.14
C ARG A 59 15.31 10.49 -8.04
N LEU A 60 15.44 9.18 -8.18
CA LEU A 60 14.33 8.23 -8.02
C LEU A 60 14.16 7.76 -6.56
N VAL A 61 15.15 8.02 -5.72
CA VAL A 61 15.19 7.63 -4.32
C VAL A 61 15.79 8.74 -3.49
N THR A 62 15.17 9.05 -2.37
CA THR A 62 15.67 9.95 -1.33
C THR A 62 16.33 9.16 -0.19
N GLN A 63 17.21 9.80 0.53
CA GLN A 63 17.90 9.23 1.69
C GLN A 63 17.79 10.19 2.88
N ASN A 64 17.35 9.66 3.99
CA ASN A 64 17.35 10.36 5.28
C ASN A 64 18.17 9.58 6.30
N ARG A 65 18.62 10.24 7.35
CA ARG A 65 19.31 9.59 8.46
C ARG A 65 18.38 9.58 9.68
N ASP A 66 18.22 8.40 10.25
CA ASP A 66 17.53 8.21 11.52
C ASP A 66 18.52 7.56 12.51
N GLY A 67 19.05 8.35 13.44
CA GLY A 67 20.13 7.96 14.34
C GLY A 67 21.39 7.50 13.56
N THR A 68 21.74 6.23 13.72
CA THR A 68 22.86 5.60 13.00
C THR A 68 22.45 4.94 11.68
N SER A 69 21.14 4.83 11.41
CA SER A 69 20.59 4.13 10.25
C SER A 69 20.37 5.09 9.08
N LEU A 70 20.70 4.63 7.87
CA LEU A 70 20.32 5.30 6.63
C LEU A 70 18.97 4.70 6.14
N GLN A 71 18.01 5.58 6.00
CA GLN A 71 16.66 5.27 5.57
C GLN A 71 16.44 5.74 4.13
N TYR A 72 15.76 4.97 3.33
CA TYR A 72 15.52 5.23 1.91
C TYR A 72 14.03 5.19 1.60
N THR A 73 13.59 6.16 0.78
CA THR A 73 12.19 6.27 0.33
C THR A 73 12.19 6.51 -1.19
N ALA A 74 11.23 5.95 -1.91
CA ALA A 74 11.04 6.28 -3.32
C ALA A 74 10.65 7.76 -3.48
N ASP A 75 11.13 8.40 -4.52
CA ASP A 75 10.64 9.71 -4.94
C ASP A 75 9.50 9.51 -5.96
N ALA A 76 8.28 9.41 -5.45
CA ALA A 76 7.08 9.20 -6.25
C ALA A 76 6.81 10.38 -7.21
N GLY A 77 7.18 11.61 -6.82
CA GLY A 77 7.07 12.79 -7.67
C GLY A 77 7.97 12.71 -8.90
N SER A 78 9.24 12.35 -8.71
CA SER A 78 10.19 12.14 -9.81
C SER A 78 9.77 10.97 -10.72
N ALA A 79 9.23 9.89 -10.15
CA ALA A 79 8.70 8.77 -10.91
C ALA A 79 7.49 9.19 -11.76
N SER A 80 6.58 9.97 -11.20
CA SER A 80 5.41 10.51 -11.92
C SER A 80 5.84 11.45 -13.07
N GLN A 81 6.84 12.30 -12.85
CA GLN A 81 7.38 13.18 -13.89
C GLN A 81 8.00 12.40 -15.04
N LEU A 82 8.73 11.30 -14.75
CA LEU A 82 9.28 10.40 -15.79
C LEU A 82 8.16 9.83 -16.66
N VAL A 83 7.12 9.26 -16.05
CA VAL A 83 5.96 8.70 -16.77
C VAL A 83 5.24 9.79 -17.56
N GLY A 84 5.03 10.96 -16.95
CA GLY A 84 4.43 12.13 -17.62
C GLY A 84 5.20 12.57 -18.85
N TYR A 85 6.53 12.64 -18.78
CA TYR A 85 7.37 12.98 -19.92
C TYR A 85 7.24 11.93 -21.04
N LEU A 86 7.31 10.64 -20.70
CA LEU A 86 7.17 9.57 -21.67
C LEU A 86 5.82 9.61 -22.40
N SER A 87 4.75 9.88 -21.67
CA SER A 87 3.39 9.91 -22.23
C SER A 87 3.10 11.18 -23.04
N SER A 88 3.57 12.35 -22.60
CA SER A 88 3.26 13.62 -23.26
C SER A 88 4.21 13.96 -24.41
N ASP A 89 5.51 13.74 -24.23
CA ASP A 89 6.53 14.14 -25.17
C ASP A 89 6.88 13.01 -26.15
N CYS A 90 7.30 11.85 -25.64
CA CYS A 90 7.68 10.73 -26.51
C CYS A 90 6.49 10.15 -27.31
N CYS A 91 5.29 10.13 -26.75
CA CYS A 91 4.07 9.68 -27.43
C CYS A 91 3.39 10.78 -28.27
N ARG A 92 4.00 11.97 -28.37
CA ARG A 92 3.46 13.13 -29.12
C ARG A 92 2.01 13.46 -28.77
N GLY A 93 1.65 13.41 -27.48
CA GLY A 93 0.30 13.67 -27.01
C GLY A 93 -0.74 12.60 -27.44
N ARG A 94 -0.30 11.36 -27.68
CA ARG A 94 -1.17 10.21 -27.96
C ARG A 94 -1.12 9.23 -26.78
N PRO A 95 -1.62 9.62 -25.60
CA PRO A 95 -1.57 8.78 -24.40
C PRO A 95 -2.28 7.45 -24.60
N GLU A 96 -3.32 7.40 -25.43
CA GLU A 96 -4.07 6.19 -25.78
C GLU A 96 -3.22 5.09 -26.46
N GLN A 97 -2.10 5.46 -27.09
CA GLN A 97 -1.18 4.51 -27.72
C GLN A 97 -0.09 4.01 -26.77
N CYS A 98 0.25 4.82 -25.75
CA CYS A 98 1.33 4.53 -24.82
C CYS A 98 0.84 3.99 -23.48
N LEU A 99 -0.36 4.39 -23.08
CA LEU A 99 -0.92 4.08 -21.77
C LEU A 99 -2.33 3.53 -21.95
N SER A 100 -2.49 2.23 -21.81
CA SER A 100 -3.79 1.62 -21.52
C SER A 100 -4.35 2.08 -20.16
N PHE A 101 -3.81 3.18 -19.59
CA PHE A 101 -4.19 3.78 -18.32
C PHE A 101 -5.46 4.63 -18.38
N SER A 102 -5.93 4.91 -19.59
CA SER A 102 -7.13 5.70 -19.80
C SER A 102 -8.35 4.83 -20.11
N ALA A 103 -8.58 3.78 -19.33
CA ALA A 103 -9.99 3.59 -19.01
C ALA A 103 -10.32 4.82 -18.15
N PRO A 104 -11.20 5.75 -18.56
CA PRO A 104 -11.73 6.74 -17.65
C PRO A 104 -12.21 5.92 -16.44
N MET A 105 -11.92 6.40 -15.24
CA MET A 105 -12.83 6.10 -14.13
C MET A 105 -14.15 6.66 -14.64
N GLU A 106 -14.90 5.78 -15.32
CA GLU A 106 -16.07 6.18 -16.06
C GLU A 106 -16.98 6.95 -15.13
N ALA A 107 -17.68 7.93 -15.70
CA ALA A 107 -18.71 8.74 -15.07
C ALA A 107 -19.82 7.93 -14.35
N ASN A 108 -19.65 6.64 -14.18
CA ASN A 108 -20.50 5.68 -13.49
C ASN A 108 -20.08 5.43 -12.02
N MET A 109 -19.05 6.12 -11.50
CA MET A 109 -18.63 5.97 -10.10
C MET A 109 -19.63 6.54 -9.09
N SER A 110 -20.55 7.40 -9.51
CA SER A 110 -21.56 7.98 -8.60
C SER A 110 -22.72 7.04 -8.28
N GLN A 111 -22.83 5.88 -8.91
CA GLN A 111 -23.98 4.95 -8.73
C GLN A 111 -23.63 3.59 -8.17
N ARG A 112 -22.35 3.19 -8.07
CA ARG A 112 -21.95 1.91 -7.49
C ARG A 112 -21.04 2.10 -6.29
N LYS A 113 -21.05 1.14 -5.37
CA LYS A 113 -20.08 1.08 -4.30
C LYS A 113 -18.68 0.79 -4.85
N HIS A 114 -17.67 1.34 -4.18
CA HIS A 114 -16.28 1.04 -4.49
C HIS A 114 -15.82 -0.21 -3.77
N ASN A 115 -15.12 -1.08 -4.47
CA ASN A 115 -14.52 -2.28 -3.90
C ASN A 115 -13.17 -1.96 -3.27
N VAL A 116 -13.04 -2.19 -1.97
CA VAL A 116 -11.82 -1.92 -1.19
C VAL A 116 -11.31 -3.21 -0.56
N LEU A 117 -10.06 -3.55 -0.80
CA LEU A 117 -9.40 -4.71 -0.22
C LEU A 117 -8.26 -4.31 0.71
N PHE A 118 -8.31 -4.76 1.95
CA PHE A 118 -7.22 -4.63 2.91
C PHE A 118 -6.40 -5.91 3.00
N LEU A 119 -5.08 -5.80 2.79
CA LEU A 119 -4.14 -6.91 2.77
C LEU A 119 -3.19 -6.88 3.95
N CYS A 120 -3.00 -8.03 4.58
CA CYS A 120 -1.88 -8.31 5.47
C CYS A 120 -1.37 -9.73 5.23
N SER A 121 -0.38 -10.20 5.98
CA SER A 121 0.11 -11.58 5.80
C SER A 121 -0.92 -12.60 6.31
N GLY A 122 -1.36 -12.49 7.56
CA GLY A 122 -2.15 -13.50 8.25
C GLY A 122 -3.67 -13.35 8.18
N ASN A 123 -4.20 -12.21 7.77
CA ASN A 123 -5.65 -11.87 7.80
C ASN A 123 -6.35 -12.25 9.12
N SER A 124 -5.67 -12.02 10.25
CA SER A 124 -6.19 -12.40 11.57
C SER A 124 -6.42 -11.24 12.54
N ALA A 125 -5.89 -10.04 12.23
CA ALA A 125 -6.04 -8.84 13.06
C ALA A 125 -6.11 -7.56 12.23
N ARG A 126 -4.97 -7.01 11.73
CA ARG A 126 -4.87 -5.68 11.10
C ARG A 126 -5.85 -5.47 9.95
N SER A 127 -5.86 -6.33 8.95
CA SER A 127 -6.77 -6.22 7.81
C SER A 127 -8.24 -6.48 8.20
N ILE A 128 -8.49 -7.30 9.24
CA ILE A 128 -9.83 -7.51 9.81
C ILE A 128 -10.33 -6.23 10.49
N PHE A 129 -9.47 -5.51 11.24
CA PHE A 129 -9.83 -4.22 11.80
C PHE A 129 -10.20 -3.22 10.70
N ALA A 130 -9.38 -3.10 9.67
CA ALA A 130 -9.61 -2.15 8.58
C ALA A 130 -10.91 -2.47 7.80
N GLU A 131 -11.16 -3.74 7.50
CA GLU A 131 -12.41 -4.21 6.88
C GLU A 131 -13.62 -3.82 7.74
N THR A 132 -13.61 -4.16 9.03
CA THR A 132 -14.73 -3.90 9.94
C THR A 132 -14.97 -2.40 10.10
N LEU A 133 -13.90 -1.63 10.26
CA LEU A 133 -13.97 -0.18 10.46
C LEU A 133 -14.53 0.54 9.23
N LEU A 134 -14.05 0.24 8.02
CA LEU A 134 -14.54 0.92 6.82
C LEU A 134 -15.96 0.49 6.46
N ARG A 135 -16.30 -0.78 6.68
CA ARG A 135 -17.68 -1.26 6.50
C ARG A 135 -18.65 -0.55 7.43
N ALA A 136 -18.26 -0.30 8.68
CA ALA A 136 -19.09 0.42 9.65
C ALA A 136 -19.16 1.93 9.39
N GLU A 137 -18.05 2.55 8.92
CA GLU A 137 -17.96 4.00 8.71
C GLU A 137 -18.67 4.43 7.42
N ALA A 138 -18.59 3.63 6.35
CA ALA A 138 -19.05 4.01 5.01
C ALA A 138 -19.47 2.80 4.15
N GLY A 139 -20.11 1.81 4.73
CA GLY A 139 -20.59 0.62 4.02
C GLY A 139 -21.73 0.88 3.03
N ASP A 140 -22.29 2.08 3.03
CA ASP A 140 -23.19 2.58 1.99
C ASP A 140 -22.46 2.91 0.68
N ARG A 141 -21.18 3.30 0.74
CA ARG A 141 -20.34 3.70 -0.39
C ARG A 141 -19.30 2.66 -0.79
N PHE A 142 -18.95 1.76 0.12
CA PHE A 142 -17.89 0.77 -0.10
C PHE A 142 -18.36 -0.66 0.15
N ASP A 143 -17.97 -1.56 -0.75
CA ASP A 143 -17.94 -2.99 -0.50
C ASP A 143 -16.52 -3.34 -0.05
N VAL A 144 -16.41 -3.79 1.20
CA VAL A 144 -15.13 -3.88 1.90
C VAL A 144 -14.73 -5.31 2.15
N TYR A 145 -13.49 -5.63 1.81
CA TYR A 145 -12.91 -6.96 1.91
C TYR A 145 -11.58 -6.91 2.66
N SER A 146 -11.17 -8.05 3.20
CA SER A 146 -9.81 -8.25 3.69
C SER A 146 -9.29 -9.61 3.28
N ALA A 147 -7.96 -9.74 3.12
CA ALA A 147 -7.33 -11.01 2.82
C ALA A 147 -5.90 -11.08 3.37
N GLY A 148 -5.37 -12.31 3.40
CA GLY A 148 -3.99 -12.59 3.75
C GLY A 148 -3.23 -13.21 2.58
N THR A 149 -1.94 -12.91 2.47
CA THR A 149 -1.05 -13.60 1.54
C THR A 149 -0.74 -15.02 2.02
N ARG A 150 -0.75 -15.20 3.34
CA ARG A 150 -0.60 -16.47 4.07
C ARG A 150 -1.58 -16.47 5.25
N PRO A 151 -2.90 -16.64 4.98
CA PRO A 151 -3.92 -16.50 6.02
C PRO A 151 -3.75 -17.55 7.12
N GLN A 152 -4.06 -17.14 8.34
CA GLN A 152 -4.18 -18.05 9.47
C GLN A 152 -5.48 -18.86 9.35
N SER A 153 -5.55 -20.00 10.05
CA SER A 153 -6.79 -20.80 10.11
C SER A 153 -7.92 -20.08 10.86
N GLU A 154 -7.56 -19.23 11.83
CA GLU A 154 -8.51 -18.54 12.72
C GLU A 154 -8.11 -17.08 12.91
N LEU A 155 -9.09 -16.27 13.29
CA LEU A 155 -8.86 -14.90 13.70
C LEU A 155 -8.17 -14.86 15.06
N ASN A 156 -7.36 -13.83 15.30
CA ASN A 156 -6.72 -13.65 16.60
C ASN A 156 -7.76 -13.30 17.68
N PRO A 157 -7.80 -14.02 18.83
CA PRO A 157 -8.80 -13.79 19.87
C PRO A 157 -8.83 -12.35 20.39
N TYR A 158 -7.66 -11.71 20.57
CA TYR A 158 -7.61 -10.30 21.01
C TYR A 158 -8.25 -9.35 20.00
N ALA A 159 -8.15 -9.65 18.72
CA ALA A 159 -8.80 -8.86 17.69
C ALA A 159 -10.31 -9.02 17.73
N VAL A 160 -10.80 -10.24 17.88
CA VAL A 160 -12.24 -10.55 17.99
C VAL A 160 -12.82 -9.92 19.26
N ASP A 161 -12.18 -10.11 20.42
CA ASP A 161 -12.59 -9.53 21.70
C ASP A 161 -12.68 -8.00 21.62
N LEU A 162 -11.67 -7.36 21.02
CA LEU A 162 -11.64 -5.91 20.88
C LEU A 162 -12.80 -5.41 20.01
N LEU A 163 -13.04 -6.03 18.85
CA LEU A 163 -14.15 -5.65 17.97
C LEU A 163 -15.50 -5.86 18.65
N ALA A 164 -15.70 -6.99 19.31
CA ALA A 164 -16.92 -7.27 20.09
C ALA A 164 -17.13 -6.24 21.21
N SER A 165 -16.07 -5.86 21.93
CA SER A 165 -16.12 -4.83 22.97
C SER A 165 -16.48 -3.43 22.44
N LYS A 166 -16.26 -3.18 21.16
CA LYS A 166 -16.65 -1.93 20.45
C LYS A 166 -18.05 -2.02 19.83
N GLY A 167 -18.76 -3.15 20.01
CA GLY A 167 -20.12 -3.35 19.53
C GLY A 167 -20.22 -3.84 18.07
N PHE A 168 -19.12 -4.31 17.47
CA PHE A 168 -19.16 -4.88 16.11
C PHE A 168 -19.60 -6.35 16.14
N ASP A 169 -20.41 -6.74 15.16
CA ASP A 169 -20.69 -8.15 14.92
C ASP A 169 -19.46 -8.82 14.30
N THR A 170 -18.95 -9.82 14.98
CA THR A 170 -17.76 -10.58 14.56
C THR A 170 -18.09 -11.95 13.96
N SER A 171 -19.35 -12.34 13.94
CA SER A 171 -19.80 -13.68 13.54
C SER A 171 -19.52 -14.02 12.08
N SER A 172 -19.52 -13.02 11.21
CA SER A 172 -19.26 -13.17 9.76
C SER A 172 -17.78 -13.01 9.38
N LEU A 173 -16.93 -12.62 10.33
CA LEU A 173 -15.51 -12.38 10.07
C LEU A 173 -14.76 -13.70 9.96
N LYS A 174 -13.94 -13.83 8.93
CA LYS A 174 -13.08 -15.00 8.70
C LYS A 174 -11.80 -14.60 7.99
N ALA A 175 -10.75 -15.39 8.19
CA ALA A 175 -9.54 -15.27 7.41
C ALA A 175 -9.79 -15.78 5.96
N LYS A 176 -9.30 -15.01 4.98
CA LYS A 176 -9.47 -15.27 3.54
C LYS A 176 -8.12 -15.21 2.84
N ASN A 177 -7.94 -16.02 1.81
CA ASN A 177 -6.75 -15.97 0.99
C ASN A 177 -6.88 -14.88 -0.10
N VAL A 178 -5.78 -14.17 -0.36
CA VAL A 178 -5.72 -13.15 -1.40
C VAL A 178 -6.10 -13.69 -2.79
N ASN A 179 -5.89 -14.97 -3.05
CA ASN A 179 -6.26 -15.61 -4.31
C ASN A 179 -7.77 -15.64 -4.55
N GLU A 180 -8.60 -15.56 -3.51
CA GLU A 180 -10.06 -15.45 -3.64
C GLU A 180 -10.49 -14.16 -4.37
N PHE A 181 -9.61 -13.15 -4.40
CA PHE A 181 -9.84 -11.84 -5.00
C PHE A 181 -9.07 -11.62 -6.32
N ARG A 182 -8.55 -12.68 -6.93
CA ARG A 182 -7.75 -12.63 -8.17
C ARG A 182 -8.28 -13.50 -9.31
N GLY A 183 -9.30 -14.31 -9.05
CA GLY A 183 -9.96 -15.15 -10.05
C GLY A 183 -10.77 -14.32 -11.05
N GLU A 184 -11.18 -14.94 -12.14
CA GLU A 184 -12.02 -14.31 -13.17
C GLU A 184 -13.37 -13.85 -12.61
N ASP A 185 -13.92 -14.58 -11.64
CA ASP A 185 -15.17 -14.26 -10.96
C ASP A 185 -15.00 -13.30 -9.75
N ALA A 186 -13.76 -12.87 -9.45
CA ALA A 186 -13.50 -11.99 -8.33
C ALA A 186 -14.00 -10.57 -8.62
N PRO A 187 -14.50 -9.85 -7.59
CA PRO A 187 -14.90 -8.46 -7.77
C PRO A 187 -13.68 -7.61 -8.18
N GLY A 188 -13.84 -6.80 -9.20
CA GLY A 188 -12.79 -5.84 -9.60
C GLY A 188 -12.56 -4.85 -8.47
N MET A 189 -11.30 -4.72 -7.99
CA MET A 189 -10.96 -3.80 -6.92
C MET A 189 -10.75 -2.39 -7.45
N ASP A 190 -11.27 -1.40 -6.73
CA ASP A 190 -11.00 0.02 -6.96
C ASP A 190 -9.81 0.48 -6.10
N PHE A 191 -9.67 -0.09 -4.90
CA PHE A 191 -8.60 0.23 -3.95
C PHE A 191 -8.03 -1.03 -3.32
N VAL A 192 -6.70 -1.07 -3.17
CA VAL A 192 -5.99 -2.13 -2.45
C VAL A 192 -5.02 -1.52 -1.47
N PHE A 193 -5.22 -1.77 -0.19
CA PHE A 193 -4.37 -1.26 0.89
C PHE A 193 -3.60 -2.39 1.56
N THR A 194 -2.29 -2.29 1.62
CA THR A 194 -1.48 -3.15 2.50
C THR A 194 -1.38 -2.52 3.88
N VAL A 195 -1.72 -3.28 4.93
CA VAL A 195 -1.69 -2.82 6.33
C VAL A 195 -0.58 -3.46 7.16
N CYS A 196 0.36 -4.13 6.51
CA CYS A 196 1.58 -4.64 7.12
C CYS A 196 2.71 -4.68 6.09
N ASP A 197 3.93 -4.49 6.57
CA ASP A 197 5.15 -4.45 5.77
C ASP A 197 5.41 -5.76 5.03
N SER A 198 5.19 -6.90 5.71
CA SER A 198 5.41 -8.20 5.10
C SER A 198 4.57 -8.41 3.83
N ALA A 199 3.29 -8.02 3.84
CA ALA A 199 2.45 -8.10 2.65
C ALA A 199 2.88 -7.11 1.55
N ALA A 200 3.34 -5.90 1.94
CA ALA A 200 3.85 -4.91 0.99
C ALA A 200 5.19 -5.34 0.37
N ASN A 201 6.00 -6.09 1.10
CA ASN A 201 7.30 -6.59 0.62
C ASN A 201 7.16 -7.73 -0.41
N GLU A 202 6.03 -8.44 -0.39
CA GLU A 202 5.80 -9.55 -1.33
C GLU A 202 5.58 -9.03 -2.76
N GLU A 203 6.24 -9.68 -3.73
CA GLU A 203 5.98 -9.42 -5.14
C GLU A 203 4.66 -10.05 -5.54
N CYS A 204 3.66 -9.21 -5.69
CA CYS A 204 2.37 -9.65 -6.19
C CYS A 204 2.24 -9.35 -7.69
N PRO A 205 1.63 -10.24 -8.48
CA PRO A 205 1.22 -9.89 -9.85
C PRO A 205 0.34 -8.64 -9.84
N PRO A 206 0.35 -7.85 -10.92
CA PRO A 206 -0.55 -6.69 -11.03
C PRO A 206 -2.01 -7.10 -10.80
N TRP A 207 -2.75 -6.25 -10.12
CA TRP A 207 -4.19 -6.45 -9.94
C TRP A 207 -4.93 -6.17 -11.25
N PRO A 208 -5.92 -7.01 -11.62
CA PRO A 208 -6.83 -6.69 -12.71
C PRO A 208 -7.49 -5.32 -12.46
N GLY A 209 -7.68 -4.52 -13.52
CA GLY A 209 -8.31 -3.21 -13.41
C GLY A 209 -7.43 -2.10 -12.83
N GLN A 210 -6.20 -2.39 -12.43
CA GLN A 210 -5.23 -1.42 -11.90
C GLN A 210 -5.82 -0.53 -10.77
N PRO A 211 -6.23 -1.12 -9.63
CA PRO A 211 -6.75 -0.37 -8.50
C PRO A 211 -5.75 0.67 -7.99
N MET A 212 -6.23 1.70 -7.33
CA MET A 212 -5.36 2.57 -6.54
C MET A 212 -4.81 1.78 -5.35
N ASN A 213 -3.51 1.97 -5.08
CA ASN A 213 -2.82 1.24 -4.03
C ASN A 213 -2.33 2.20 -2.95
N GLY A 214 -2.40 1.76 -1.69
CA GLY A 214 -1.82 2.47 -0.57
C GLY A 214 -1.13 1.52 0.40
N HIS A 215 -0.12 2.03 1.10
CA HIS A 215 0.53 1.31 2.18
C HIS A 215 0.25 2.01 3.51
N TRP A 216 -0.53 1.36 4.39
CA TRP A 216 -0.89 1.84 5.72
C TRP A 216 -0.29 0.94 6.81
N GLY A 217 1.01 0.67 6.66
CA GLY A 217 1.75 -0.25 7.54
C GLY A 217 1.52 0.02 9.02
N GLN A 218 1.25 -1.05 9.76
CA GLN A 218 1.10 -1.02 11.21
C GLN A 218 1.96 -2.12 11.84
N PRO A 219 2.54 -1.85 13.02
CA PRO A 219 3.21 -2.88 13.80
C PRO A 219 2.34 -4.12 13.97
N ASP A 220 2.95 -5.29 14.09
CA ASP A 220 2.20 -6.54 14.26
C ASP A 220 1.80 -6.73 15.73
N PRO A 221 0.52 -6.53 16.12
CA PRO A 221 0.10 -6.66 17.49
C PRO A 221 0.16 -8.10 18.01
N VAL A 222 0.17 -9.09 17.09
CA VAL A 222 0.28 -10.51 17.43
C VAL A 222 1.67 -10.85 17.99
N LYS A 223 2.69 -10.07 17.60
CA LYS A 223 4.07 -10.21 18.08
C LYS A 223 4.34 -9.48 19.41
N ALA A 224 3.34 -8.80 19.98
CA ALA A 224 3.50 -8.12 21.26
C ALA A 224 3.78 -9.15 22.35
N GLU A 225 4.87 -8.94 23.08
CA GLU A 225 5.27 -9.73 24.24
C GLU A 225 4.80 -9.06 25.53
N GLY A 226 4.86 -9.80 26.65
CA GLY A 226 4.50 -9.28 27.96
C GLY A 226 3.17 -9.81 28.51
N THR A 227 2.58 -9.05 29.42
CA THR A 227 1.31 -9.37 30.10
C THR A 227 0.11 -9.31 29.15
N ASP A 228 -1.02 -9.90 29.55
CA ASP A 228 -2.27 -9.80 28.79
C ASP A 228 -2.70 -8.33 28.56
N ALA A 229 -2.49 -7.47 29.55
CA ALA A 229 -2.80 -6.04 29.43
C ALA A 229 -1.93 -5.33 28.36
N GLU A 230 -0.64 -5.63 28.31
CA GLU A 230 0.28 -5.07 27.30
C GLU A 230 -0.07 -5.56 25.90
N LYS A 231 -0.43 -6.84 25.75
CA LYS A 231 -0.90 -7.39 24.46
C LYS A 231 -2.19 -6.70 24.02
N ARG A 232 -3.19 -6.58 24.92
CA ARG A 232 -4.44 -5.83 24.63
C ARG A 232 -4.17 -4.38 24.22
N LEU A 233 -3.22 -3.72 24.86
CA LEU A 233 -2.82 -2.36 24.53
C LEU A 233 -2.26 -2.26 23.09
N ALA A 234 -1.40 -3.21 22.68
CA ALA A 234 -0.88 -3.24 21.32
C ALA A 234 -2.00 -3.39 20.28
N PHE A 235 -3.00 -4.24 20.53
CA PHE A 235 -4.17 -4.34 19.64
C PHE A 235 -4.99 -3.05 19.61
N GLN A 236 -5.18 -2.38 20.76
CA GLN A 236 -5.90 -1.11 20.82
C GLN A 236 -5.19 0.01 20.07
N GLN A 237 -3.87 0.09 20.15
CA GLN A 237 -3.08 1.08 19.41
C GLN A 237 -3.24 0.89 17.91
N VAL A 238 -3.06 -0.34 17.41
CA VAL A 238 -3.23 -0.65 15.98
C VAL A 238 -4.66 -0.39 15.50
N TYR A 239 -5.65 -0.74 16.31
CA TYR A 239 -7.05 -0.44 16.01
C TYR A 239 -7.28 1.08 15.91
N GLY A 240 -6.73 1.87 16.84
CA GLY A 240 -6.84 3.33 16.86
C GLY A 240 -6.22 3.95 15.60
N ALA A 241 -5.00 3.55 15.27
CA ALA A 241 -4.28 3.99 14.08
C ALA A 241 -5.06 3.72 12.79
N LEU A 242 -5.52 2.48 12.60
CA LEU A 242 -6.31 2.11 11.43
C LEU A 242 -7.65 2.85 11.38
N ARG A 243 -8.30 3.07 12.54
CA ARG A 243 -9.56 3.84 12.60
C ARG A 243 -9.36 5.28 12.12
N ASN A 244 -8.28 5.93 12.50
CA ASN A 244 -7.98 7.30 12.07
C ASN A 244 -7.80 7.35 10.54
N ARG A 245 -7.02 6.43 9.96
CA ARG A 245 -6.79 6.36 8.52
C ARG A 245 -8.04 6.01 7.74
N VAL A 246 -8.83 5.05 8.21
CA VAL A 246 -10.11 4.66 7.59
C VAL A 246 -11.09 5.85 7.58
N ARG A 247 -11.19 6.61 8.67
CA ARG A 247 -12.04 7.81 8.72
C ARG A 247 -11.59 8.90 7.78
N ALA A 248 -10.27 9.16 7.73
CA ALA A 248 -9.72 10.14 6.80
C ALA A 248 -9.98 9.72 5.34
N PHE A 249 -9.82 8.44 5.01
CA PHE A 249 -10.14 7.91 3.68
C PHE A 249 -11.64 8.02 3.37
N ALA A 250 -12.50 7.60 4.28
CA ALA A 250 -13.94 7.70 4.10
C ALA A 250 -14.44 9.15 3.92
N ALA A 251 -13.71 10.13 4.46
CA ALA A 251 -14.06 11.55 4.33
C ALA A 251 -13.58 12.18 3.00
N LEU A 252 -12.82 11.47 2.16
CA LEU A 252 -12.36 12.00 0.87
C LEU A 252 -13.54 12.26 -0.08
N PRO A 253 -13.50 13.36 -0.83
CA PRO A 253 -14.53 13.71 -1.81
C PRO A 253 -14.28 12.98 -3.15
N PHE A 254 -14.55 11.69 -3.20
CA PHE A 254 -14.28 10.80 -4.34
C PHE A 254 -14.89 11.29 -5.67
N GLU A 255 -16.02 11.98 -5.60
CA GLU A 255 -16.73 12.46 -6.78
C GLU A 255 -16.08 13.67 -7.46
N THR A 256 -15.21 14.39 -6.73
CA THR A 256 -14.62 15.65 -7.20
C THR A 256 -13.11 15.56 -7.44
N LEU A 257 -12.45 14.52 -6.92
CA LEU A 257 -11.01 14.31 -7.10
C LEU A 257 -10.74 13.50 -8.36
N ASP A 258 -9.80 13.97 -9.16
CA ASP A 258 -9.20 13.13 -10.18
C ASP A 258 -8.33 12.01 -9.56
N ARG A 259 -7.98 11.01 -10.36
CA ARG A 259 -7.22 9.82 -9.90
C ARG A 259 -5.87 10.19 -9.26
N ALA A 260 -5.17 11.19 -9.78
CA ALA A 260 -3.86 11.61 -9.26
C ALA A 260 -4.00 12.31 -7.91
N SER A 261 -4.97 13.21 -7.78
CA SER A 261 -5.28 13.91 -6.52
C SER A 261 -5.76 12.95 -5.44
N LEU A 262 -6.56 11.94 -5.83
CA LEU A 262 -7.02 10.91 -4.90
C LEU A 262 -5.86 10.02 -4.43
N GLN A 263 -4.94 9.62 -5.33
CA GLN A 263 -3.74 8.88 -4.96
C GLN A 263 -2.86 9.67 -3.99
N ASN A 264 -2.64 10.97 -4.25
CA ASN A 264 -1.89 11.84 -3.34
C ASN A 264 -2.55 11.92 -1.95
N SER A 265 -3.89 12.01 -1.90
CA SER A 265 -4.63 12.04 -0.64
C SER A 265 -4.49 10.71 0.14
N ILE A 266 -4.52 9.57 -0.55
CA ILE A 266 -4.27 8.24 0.04
C ILE A 266 -2.86 8.16 0.63
N ASP A 267 -1.86 8.66 -0.10
CA ASP A 267 -0.47 8.68 0.34
C ASP A 267 -0.25 9.62 1.53
N ASP A 268 -0.97 10.74 1.57
CA ASP A 268 -0.92 11.69 2.70
C ASP A 268 -1.57 11.12 3.97
N ILE A 269 -2.67 10.38 3.83
CA ILE A 269 -3.26 9.64 4.95
C ILE A 269 -2.25 8.64 5.55
N ALA A 270 -1.46 7.97 4.72
CA ALA A 270 -0.42 7.06 5.20
C ALA A 270 0.67 7.75 6.03
N LYS A 271 0.97 9.03 5.76
CA LYS A 271 1.99 9.82 6.47
C LYS A 271 1.52 10.34 7.83
N THR A 272 0.22 10.27 8.14
CA THR A 272 -0.27 10.73 9.44
C THR A 272 0.33 9.89 10.56
N LYS A 273 1.02 10.57 11.48
CA LYS A 273 1.52 9.93 12.71
C LYS A 273 0.35 9.74 13.66
N ASP A 274 0.21 8.53 14.16
CA ASP A 274 -0.76 8.13 15.18
C ASP A 274 -0.36 8.60 16.57
#